data_4352d3b0f535e0705d56076adce528b7
#
_entry.id   4352d3b0f535e0705d56076adce528b7
#
_cell.length_a   1.000
_cell.length_b   1.000
_cell.length_c   1.000
_cell.angle_alpha   90.00
_cell.angle_beta   90.00
_cell.angle_gamma   90.00
#
_symmetry.space_group_name_H-M   'P 1'
#
loop_
_entity.id
_entity.type
_entity.pdbx_description
1 polymer ?
#
loop_
_entity_poly.entity_id
_entity_poly.type
_entity_poly.pdbx_seq_one_letter_code
_entity_poly.pdbx_strand_id
1 'polypeptide(L)'
;VSVSPDGKYFAAMIPSGDVTCDITTPEEDVAVPILVVINLETMEKKQYSGTSLNSRITSATFINNDTLLVNRSCDRGAGSSGTVDCYTLYGINVVTGENEALIRAKQTSSGQGIRYPSLFDSMPQYPNKIIITMNRMPQFPWRFRDLYWLDLETKRTSKIAEVPDIKNEWHQQWLIDHEGNARGFVTNHDDRK
;
A
#
# COMPACT_ATOMS: atom_id res chain seq x y z
N VAL A 1 9.58 -9.47 -2.43
CA VAL A 1 10.97 -9.04 -2.33
C VAL A 1 11.09 -7.65 -2.94
N SER A 2 11.83 -6.74 -2.30
CA SER A 2 12.14 -5.39 -2.78
C SER A 2 13.56 -5.01 -2.42
N VAL A 3 14.21 -4.20 -3.27
CA VAL A 3 15.56 -3.66 -3.04
C VAL A 3 15.47 -2.14 -3.07
N SER A 4 16.20 -1.45 -2.20
CA SER A 4 16.26 0.01 -2.23
C SER A 4 16.89 0.50 -3.55
N PRO A 5 16.51 1.68 -4.07
CA PRO A 5 17.05 2.20 -5.33
C PRO A 5 18.59 2.30 -5.37
N ASP A 6 19.23 2.58 -4.24
CA ASP A 6 20.68 2.62 -4.10
C ASP A 6 21.36 1.26 -3.88
N GLY A 7 20.57 0.19 -3.77
CA GLY A 7 21.05 -1.19 -3.58
C GLY A 7 21.54 -1.52 -2.17
N LYS A 8 21.39 -0.63 -1.18
CA LYS A 8 21.92 -0.86 0.18
C LYS A 8 21.03 -1.74 1.03
N TYR A 9 19.74 -1.75 0.78
CA TYR A 9 18.77 -2.49 1.59
C TYR A 9 18.00 -3.50 0.75
N PHE A 10 17.80 -4.66 1.34
CA PHE A 10 16.95 -5.73 0.82
C PHE A 10 15.80 -5.99 1.79
N ALA A 11 14.58 -6.09 1.29
CA ALA A 11 13.40 -6.39 2.07
C ALA A 11 12.69 -7.64 1.53
N ALA A 12 12.32 -8.54 2.43
CA ALA A 12 11.58 -9.75 2.09
C ALA A 12 10.52 -10.07 3.13
N MET A 13 9.40 -10.63 2.69
CA MET A 13 8.40 -11.25 3.56
C MET A 13 8.80 -12.71 3.77
N ILE A 14 8.93 -13.12 5.03
CA ILE A 14 9.29 -14.48 5.42
C ILE A 14 8.14 -15.04 6.26
N PRO A 15 7.66 -16.27 6.01
CA PRO A 15 6.69 -16.91 6.88
C PRO A 15 7.30 -17.10 8.28
N SER A 16 6.54 -16.75 9.33
CA SER A 16 6.95 -17.03 10.71
C SER A 16 6.52 -18.43 11.08
N GLY A 17 7.46 -19.26 11.48
CA GLY A 17 7.24 -20.61 11.96
C GLY A 17 7.75 -21.69 11.02
N ASP A 18 7.86 -22.90 11.55
CA ASP A 18 8.11 -24.10 10.76
C ASP A 18 6.91 -24.35 9.85
N VAL A 19 7.08 -24.04 8.57
CA VAL A 19 6.08 -24.40 7.55
C VAL A 19 6.16 -25.92 7.36
N THR A 20 5.60 -26.67 8.26
CA THR A 20 5.23 -28.05 7.98
C THR A 20 4.00 -27.98 7.09
N CYS A 21 4.16 -28.28 5.80
CA CYS A 21 3.07 -28.44 4.85
C CYS A 21 2.24 -29.69 5.23
N ASP A 22 1.62 -29.67 6.38
CA ASP A 22 0.69 -30.72 6.78
C ASP A 22 -0.72 -30.25 6.40
N ILE A 23 -1.23 -30.82 5.31
CA ILE A 23 -2.52 -30.49 4.69
C ILE A 23 -3.71 -30.83 5.61
N THR A 24 -3.46 -31.37 6.79
CA THR A 24 -4.49 -31.89 7.71
C THR A 24 -4.79 -30.98 8.91
N THR A 25 -4.06 -29.86 9.08
CA THR A 25 -4.32 -28.96 10.21
C THR A 25 -5.45 -27.97 9.88
N PRO A 26 -6.43 -27.79 10.78
CA PRO A 26 -7.46 -26.76 10.62
C PRO A 26 -6.86 -25.36 10.61
N GLU A 27 -7.57 -24.41 10.02
CA GLU A 27 -7.21 -23.01 9.69
C GLU A 27 -6.54 -22.13 10.78
N GLU A 28 -6.15 -22.68 11.94
CA GLU A 28 -5.71 -21.88 13.09
C GLU A 28 -4.21 -21.52 13.12
N ASP A 29 -3.36 -22.15 12.30
CA ASP A 29 -1.91 -21.89 12.28
C ASP A 29 -1.39 -21.30 10.96
N VAL A 30 -2.09 -20.29 10.42
CA VAL A 30 -1.54 -19.55 9.29
C VAL A 30 -0.34 -18.74 9.76
N ALA A 31 0.86 -19.17 9.37
CA ALA A 31 2.10 -18.46 9.65
C ALA A 31 1.99 -16.98 9.30
N VAL A 32 2.10 -16.11 10.30
CA VAL A 32 2.03 -14.66 10.08
C VAL A 32 3.32 -14.20 9.40
N PRO A 33 3.28 -13.63 8.21
CA PRO A 33 4.50 -13.21 7.53
C PRO A 33 5.20 -12.10 8.33
N ILE A 34 6.51 -12.24 8.48
CA ILE A 34 7.40 -11.24 9.07
C ILE A 34 8.14 -10.52 7.94
N LEU A 35 8.14 -9.20 7.99
CA LEU A 35 8.97 -8.40 7.11
C LEU A 35 10.39 -8.35 7.67
N VAL A 36 11.36 -8.81 6.89
CA VAL A 36 12.79 -8.73 7.21
C VAL A 36 13.43 -7.73 6.28
N VAL A 37 14.18 -6.80 6.86
CA VAL A 37 15.02 -5.84 6.13
C VAL A 37 16.49 -6.12 6.47
N ILE A 38 17.32 -6.23 5.45
CA ILE A 38 18.76 -6.49 5.58
C ILE A 38 19.52 -5.31 4.98
N ASN A 39 20.41 -4.72 5.76
CA ASN A 39 21.44 -3.83 5.23
C ASN A 39 22.52 -4.68 4.55
N LEU A 40 22.69 -4.53 3.24
CA LEU A 40 23.62 -5.37 2.45
C LEU A 40 25.10 -4.99 2.65
N GLU A 41 25.41 -3.82 3.19
CA GLU A 41 26.76 -3.40 3.50
C GLU A 41 27.23 -3.97 4.85
N THR A 42 26.35 -3.91 5.87
CA THR A 42 26.69 -4.34 7.25
C THR A 42 26.18 -5.73 7.60
N MET A 43 25.31 -6.30 6.78
CA MET A 43 24.57 -7.55 7.03
C MET A 43 23.66 -7.51 8.26
N GLU A 44 23.40 -6.32 8.79
CA GLU A 44 22.44 -6.12 9.89
C GLU A 44 21.03 -6.43 9.43
N LYS A 45 20.28 -7.17 10.28
CA LYS A 45 18.90 -7.57 10.02
C LYS A 45 17.96 -6.88 11.00
N LYS A 46 16.89 -6.28 10.47
CA LYS A 46 15.77 -5.78 11.26
C LYS A 46 14.50 -6.54 10.88
N GLN A 47 13.68 -6.83 11.88
CA GLN A 47 12.41 -7.54 11.68
C GLN A 47 11.25 -6.65 12.08
N TYR A 48 10.20 -6.65 11.26
CA TYR A 48 8.98 -5.91 11.50
C TYR A 48 7.80 -6.87 11.41
N SER A 49 7.00 -6.90 12.47
CA SER A 49 5.74 -7.64 12.50
C SER A 49 4.56 -6.67 12.39
N GLY A 50 3.38 -7.17 12.08
CA GLY A 50 2.15 -6.38 12.18
C GLY A 50 1.98 -5.86 13.62
N THR A 51 1.64 -4.58 13.77
CA THR A 51 1.61 -3.89 15.07
C THR A 51 0.33 -4.11 15.87
N SER A 52 -0.65 -4.81 15.34
CA SER A 52 -1.89 -5.15 16.05
C SER A 52 -2.27 -6.61 15.83
N LEU A 53 -2.96 -7.19 16.79
CA LEU A 53 -3.45 -8.58 16.78
C LEU A 53 -4.26 -8.95 15.52
N ASN A 54 -4.78 -7.96 14.79
CA ASN A 54 -5.68 -8.15 13.65
C ASN A 54 -5.15 -7.55 12.34
N SER A 55 -3.87 -7.16 12.26
CA SER A 55 -3.29 -6.65 11.02
C SER A 55 -2.00 -7.39 10.66
N ARG A 56 -1.92 -7.81 9.39
CA ARG A 56 -0.74 -8.49 8.84
C ARG A 56 -0.13 -7.64 7.75
N ILE A 57 1.20 -7.57 7.71
CA ILE A 57 1.89 -6.98 6.57
C ILE A 57 1.72 -7.93 5.39
N THR A 58 1.20 -7.42 4.27
CA THR A 58 0.96 -8.22 3.06
C THR A 58 1.98 -7.97 1.97
N SER A 59 2.51 -6.77 1.92
CA SER A 59 3.59 -6.42 1.00
C SER A 59 4.39 -5.24 1.53
N ALA A 60 5.62 -5.14 1.04
CA ALA A 60 6.52 -4.04 1.32
C ALA A 60 7.31 -3.70 0.06
N THR A 61 7.40 -2.40 -0.26
CA THR A 61 8.06 -1.90 -1.47
C THR A 61 8.85 -0.64 -1.14
N PHE A 62 10.13 -0.57 -1.53
CA PHE A 62 10.90 0.66 -1.41
C PHE A 62 10.32 1.75 -2.31
N ILE A 63 10.08 2.92 -1.75
CA ILE A 63 9.61 4.11 -2.46
C ILE A 63 10.73 5.14 -2.64
N ASN A 64 11.79 5.04 -1.83
CA ASN A 64 13.06 5.72 -1.97
C ASN A 64 14.15 4.90 -1.24
N ASN A 65 15.36 5.45 -1.08
CA ASN A 65 16.49 4.74 -0.47
C ASN A 65 16.25 4.31 0.98
N ASP A 66 15.51 5.13 1.75
CA ASP A 66 15.38 4.97 3.19
C ASP A 66 13.97 4.57 3.62
N THR A 67 12.98 4.68 2.74
CA THR A 67 11.57 4.46 3.09
C THR A 67 10.99 3.25 2.37
N LEU A 68 10.52 2.31 3.18
CA LEU A 68 9.79 1.12 2.75
C LEU A 68 8.28 1.33 2.98
N LEU A 69 7.51 1.41 1.91
CA LEU A 69 6.05 1.43 1.98
C LEU A 69 5.53 0.05 2.36
N VAL A 70 4.63 0.01 3.34
CA VAL A 70 4.06 -1.24 3.86
C VAL A 70 2.55 -1.25 3.65
N ASN A 71 2.06 -2.28 2.97
CA ASN A 71 0.65 -2.59 2.89
C ASN A 71 0.27 -3.59 3.99
N ARG A 72 -0.92 -3.42 4.54
CA ARG A 72 -1.47 -4.29 5.58
C ARG A 72 -2.82 -4.85 5.14
N SER A 73 -3.14 -6.05 5.60
CA SER A 73 -4.49 -6.60 5.58
C SER A 73 -5.04 -6.69 6.99
N CYS A 74 -6.36 -6.58 7.12
CA CYS A 74 -7.05 -6.84 8.37
C CYS A 74 -7.86 -8.11 8.30
N ASP A 75 -7.88 -8.86 9.38
CA ASP A 75 -8.78 -9.99 9.52
C ASP A 75 -10.23 -9.48 9.59
N ARG A 76 -11.15 -10.24 8.98
CA ARG A 76 -12.59 -9.98 9.06
C ARG A 76 -13.01 -10.03 10.53
N GLY A 77 -13.45 -8.92 11.10
CA GLY A 77 -13.85 -8.84 12.51
C GLY A 77 -13.18 -7.73 13.30
N ALA A 78 -12.13 -7.09 12.75
CA ALA A 78 -11.63 -5.84 13.32
C ALA A 78 -12.78 -4.82 13.31
N GLY A 79 -13.14 -4.29 14.47
CA GLY A 79 -14.18 -3.26 14.59
C GLY A 79 -13.87 -2.05 13.69
N SER A 80 -14.85 -1.19 13.45
CA SER A 80 -14.77 -0.08 12.47
C SER A 80 -13.51 0.79 12.59
N SER A 81 -12.96 0.96 13.79
CA SER A 81 -11.71 1.71 14.02
C SER A 81 -10.46 0.95 13.54
N GLY A 82 -10.40 -0.37 13.72
CA GLY A 82 -9.29 -1.19 13.23
C GLY A 82 -9.23 -1.28 11.72
N THR A 83 -10.38 -1.22 11.04
CA THR A 83 -10.46 -1.28 9.57
C THR A 83 -9.82 -0.07 8.90
N VAL A 84 -9.89 1.12 9.51
CA VAL A 84 -9.28 2.35 8.96
C VAL A 84 -7.76 2.24 8.94
N ASP A 85 -7.16 1.71 9.98
CA ASP A 85 -5.70 1.57 10.06
C ASP A 85 -5.13 0.61 9.00
N CYS A 86 -5.89 -0.40 8.59
CA CYS A 86 -5.48 -1.34 7.56
C CYS A 86 -5.37 -0.74 6.16
N TYR A 87 -6.18 0.25 5.89
CA TYR A 87 -6.16 0.97 4.61
C TYR A 87 -5.29 2.23 4.64
N THR A 88 -4.61 2.49 5.76
CA THR A 88 -3.64 3.57 5.88
C THR A 88 -2.32 3.15 5.23
N LEU A 89 -1.72 4.03 4.43
CA LEU A 89 -0.37 3.80 3.92
C LEU A 89 0.63 4.14 5.01
N TYR A 90 1.47 3.17 5.35
CA TYR A 90 2.56 3.31 6.31
C TYR A 90 3.91 3.26 5.61
N GLY A 91 4.84 4.06 6.08
CA GLY A 91 6.24 4.01 5.74
C GLY A 91 7.08 3.54 6.91
N ILE A 92 8.08 2.70 6.65
CA ILE A 92 9.12 2.36 7.60
C ILE A 92 10.40 3.00 7.11
N ASN A 93 11.00 3.88 7.94
CA ASN A 93 12.35 4.34 7.69
C ASN A 93 13.32 3.23 8.09
N VAL A 94 14.02 2.63 7.12
CA VAL A 94 14.89 1.46 7.37
C VAL A 94 16.16 1.83 8.13
N VAL A 95 16.58 3.10 8.09
CA VAL A 95 17.73 3.61 8.83
C VAL A 95 17.41 3.75 10.32
N THR A 96 16.35 4.52 10.64
CA THR A 96 15.95 4.78 12.03
C THR A 96 15.10 3.66 12.63
N GLY A 97 14.40 2.90 11.81
CA GLY A 97 13.42 1.89 12.24
C GLY A 97 12.04 2.49 12.58
N GLU A 98 11.87 3.80 12.41
CA GLU A 98 10.60 4.46 12.69
C GLU A 98 9.52 4.06 11.70
N ASN A 99 8.30 3.88 12.20
CA ASN A 99 7.12 3.55 11.43
C ASN A 99 6.12 4.71 11.52
N GLU A 100 5.78 5.32 10.40
CA GLU A 100 4.87 6.45 10.36
C GLU A 100 3.72 6.25 9.34
N ALA A 101 2.58 6.88 9.63
CA ALA A 101 1.48 6.95 8.66
C ALA A 101 1.81 8.03 7.62
N LEU A 102 2.07 7.61 6.37
CA LEU A 102 2.29 8.53 5.26
C LEU A 102 1.01 9.24 4.86
N ILE A 103 -0.08 8.50 4.78
CA ILE A 103 -1.42 9.06 4.55
C ILE A 103 -2.47 8.14 5.16
N ARG A 104 -3.33 8.69 6.01
CA ARG A 104 -4.38 7.94 6.69
C ARG A 104 -5.61 7.73 5.81
N ALA A 105 -6.14 6.52 5.83
CA ALA A 105 -7.47 6.27 5.33
C ALA A 105 -8.52 7.05 6.16
N LYS A 106 -9.64 7.38 5.56
CA LYS A 106 -10.73 8.12 6.24
C LYS A 106 -12.05 7.40 6.05
N GLN A 107 -12.75 7.15 7.14
CA GLN A 107 -14.13 6.73 7.07
C GLN A 107 -15.00 7.90 6.61
N THR A 108 -15.99 7.60 5.77
CA THR A 108 -16.96 8.63 5.36
C THR A 108 -17.87 9.00 6.50
N SER A 109 -18.36 10.24 6.50
CA SER A 109 -19.32 10.75 7.50
C SER A 109 -20.63 9.94 7.57
N SER A 110 -20.99 9.27 6.47
CA SER A 110 -22.15 8.37 6.42
C SER A 110 -21.90 6.97 6.99
N GLY A 111 -20.64 6.63 7.34
CA GLY A 111 -20.25 5.29 7.79
C GLY A 111 -20.30 4.20 6.72
N GLN A 112 -20.65 4.54 5.48
CA GLN A 112 -20.91 3.58 4.39
C GLN A 112 -19.68 3.18 3.59
N GLY A 113 -18.49 3.53 4.05
CA GLY A 113 -17.26 3.11 3.37
C GLY A 113 -16.01 3.86 3.82
N ILE A 114 -14.88 3.41 3.33
CA ILE A 114 -13.57 3.96 3.65
C ILE A 114 -12.96 4.56 2.39
N ARG A 115 -12.51 5.79 2.50
CA ARG A 115 -11.67 6.44 1.50
C ARG A 115 -10.21 6.12 1.82
N TYR A 116 -9.55 5.38 0.95
CA TYR A 116 -8.18 4.90 1.19
C TYR A 116 -7.25 5.17 0.02
N PRO A 117 -5.98 5.45 0.35
CA PRO A 117 -4.90 5.56 -0.62
C PRO A 117 -4.36 4.18 -1.02
N SER A 118 -3.77 4.11 -2.20
CA SER A 118 -2.94 2.98 -2.64
C SER A 118 -1.76 3.52 -3.43
N LEU A 119 -0.59 2.91 -3.28
CA LEU A 119 0.55 3.24 -4.14
C LEU A 119 0.19 2.96 -5.59
N PHE A 120 0.52 3.90 -6.46
CA PHE A 120 0.44 3.74 -7.90
C PHE A 120 1.83 3.62 -8.51
N ASP A 121 2.73 4.57 -8.19
CA ASP A 121 4.11 4.58 -8.66
C ASP A 121 5.03 5.24 -7.63
N SER A 122 6.22 4.70 -7.46
CA SER A 122 7.22 5.23 -6.54
C SER A 122 7.99 6.42 -7.11
N MET A 123 7.97 6.62 -8.43
CA MET A 123 8.60 7.73 -9.14
C MET A 123 10.06 7.95 -8.66
N PRO A 124 10.99 7.03 -8.91
CA PRO A 124 12.33 7.03 -8.30
C PRO A 124 13.15 8.30 -8.61
N GLN A 125 12.82 9.03 -9.67
CA GLN A 125 13.43 10.33 -10.00
C GLN A 125 12.98 11.49 -9.08
N TYR A 126 11.95 11.27 -8.26
CA TYR A 126 11.43 12.23 -7.28
C TYR A 126 11.50 11.63 -5.87
N PRO A 127 12.66 11.65 -5.19
CA PRO A 127 12.88 10.88 -3.96
C PRO A 127 11.93 11.21 -2.80
N ASN A 128 11.34 12.43 -2.83
CA ASN A 128 10.42 12.89 -1.78
C ASN A 128 8.95 12.89 -2.22
N LYS A 129 8.63 12.28 -3.36
CA LYS A 129 7.24 12.22 -3.85
C LYS A 129 6.93 10.87 -4.45
N ILE A 130 5.70 10.44 -4.24
CA ILE A 130 5.15 9.24 -4.88
C ILE A 130 3.79 9.57 -5.50
N ILE A 131 3.36 8.75 -6.44
CA ILE A 131 2.01 8.83 -6.98
C ILE A 131 1.15 7.78 -6.29
N ILE A 132 0.00 8.24 -5.82
CA ILE A 132 -1.01 7.40 -5.18
C ILE A 132 -2.35 7.53 -5.91
N THR A 133 -3.17 6.53 -5.78
CA THR A 133 -4.60 6.62 -6.12
C THR A 133 -5.44 6.69 -4.87
N MET A 134 -6.54 7.43 -4.92
CA MET A 134 -7.56 7.45 -3.86
C MET A 134 -8.95 7.19 -4.46
N ASN A 135 -9.71 6.31 -3.83
CA ASN A 135 -11.08 6.06 -4.26
C ASN A 135 -11.98 7.27 -3.94
N ARG A 136 -12.74 7.73 -4.94
CA ARG A 136 -13.69 8.85 -4.81
C ARG A 136 -14.96 8.43 -4.10
N MET A 137 -15.50 7.27 -4.49
CA MET A 137 -16.73 6.72 -3.94
C MET A 137 -16.42 5.49 -3.07
N PRO A 138 -16.51 5.59 -1.75
CA PRO A 138 -16.19 4.51 -0.83
C PRO A 138 -17.04 3.25 -1.02
N GLN A 139 -18.28 3.38 -1.46
CA GLN A 139 -19.17 2.25 -1.77
C GLN A 139 -18.75 1.49 -3.04
N PHE A 140 -17.99 2.15 -3.94
CA PHE A 140 -17.46 1.56 -5.17
C PHE A 140 -15.95 1.84 -5.29
N PRO A 141 -15.11 1.33 -4.36
CA PRO A 141 -13.71 1.73 -4.24
C PRO A 141 -12.85 1.37 -5.46
N TRP A 142 -13.28 0.38 -6.24
CA TRP A 142 -12.59 -0.05 -7.45
C TRP A 142 -12.94 0.78 -8.69
N ARG A 143 -14.02 1.59 -8.64
CA ARG A 143 -14.62 2.20 -9.83
C ARG A 143 -14.03 3.56 -10.18
N PHE A 144 -13.70 4.35 -9.17
CA PHE A 144 -13.24 5.74 -9.34
C PHE A 144 -12.03 5.99 -8.47
N ARG A 145 -10.83 5.86 -9.04
CA ARG A 145 -9.58 6.07 -8.34
C ARG A 145 -8.85 7.26 -8.96
N ASP A 146 -9.02 8.42 -8.35
CA ASP A 146 -8.33 9.65 -8.75
C ASP A 146 -6.84 9.57 -8.44
N LEU A 147 -6.02 10.24 -9.23
CA LEU A 147 -4.57 10.23 -9.15
C LEU A 147 -4.05 11.45 -8.40
N TYR A 148 -3.10 11.24 -7.50
CA TYR A 148 -2.52 12.29 -6.66
C TYR A 148 -1.02 12.11 -6.51
N TRP A 149 -0.29 13.24 -6.44
CA TRP A 149 1.00 13.27 -5.80
C TRP A 149 0.84 13.22 -4.29
N LEU A 150 1.68 12.46 -3.61
CA LEU A 150 1.90 12.51 -2.17
C LEU A 150 3.34 12.97 -1.93
N ASP A 151 3.49 14.08 -1.24
CA ASP A 151 4.76 14.58 -0.76
C ASP A 151 5.09 13.87 0.56
N LEU A 152 6.25 13.20 0.62
CA LEU A 152 6.64 12.35 1.73
C LEU A 152 7.11 13.13 2.96
N GLU A 153 7.55 14.37 2.79
CA GLU A 153 7.97 15.23 3.91
C GLU A 153 6.76 15.90 4.56
N THR A 154 5.96 16.59 3.75
CA THR A 154 4.84 17.38 4.25
C THR A 154 3.57 16.56 4.47
N LYS A 155 3.51 15.32 3.96
CA LYS A 155 2.33 14.43 3.96
C LYS A 155 1.11 15.04 3.24
N ARG A 156 1.35 16.00 2.36
CA ARG A 156 0.30 16.67 1.58
C ARG A 156 0.09 16.00 0.24
N THR A 157 -1.15 15.99 -0.19
CA THR A 157 -1.52 15.49 -1.50
C THR A 157 -1.92 16.62 -2.43
N SER A 158 -1.53 16.51 -3.70
CA SER A 158 -2.03 17.36 -4.79
C SER A 158 -2.61 16.50 -5.90
N LYS A 159 -3.80 16.86 -6.38
CA LYS A 159 -4.50 16.09 -7.42
C LYS A 159 -3.77 16.25 -8.75
N ILE A 160 -3.51 15.13 -9.43
CA ILE A 160 -2.97 15.05 -10.78
C ILE A 160 -4.11 14.96 -11.79
N ALA A 161 -5.00 14.00 -11.56
CA ALA A 161 -6.10 13.73 -12.48
C ALA A 161 -7.30 13.13 -11.75
N GLU A 162 -8.44 13.31 -12.36
CA GLU A 162 -9.72 12.78 -11.92
C GLU A 162 -10.27 11.82 -12.96
N VAL A 163 -10.73 10.63 -12.51
CA VAL A 163 -11.38 9.67 -13.40
C VAL A 163 -12.72 10.25 -13.86
N PRO A 164 -12.97 10.38 -15.17
CA PRO A 164 -14.28 10.76 -15.69
C PRO A 164 -15.36 9.77 -15.24
N ASP A 165 -16.57 10.27 -14.99
CA ASP A 165 -17.73 9.42 -14.70
C ASP A 165 -18.28 8.87 -16.03
N ILE A 166 -17.81 7.69 -16.42
CA ILE A 166 -18.24 7.01 -17.64
C ILE A 166 -19.23 5.92 -17.24
N LYS A 167 -20.44 5.99 -17.74
CA LYS A 167 -21.49 5.00 -17.45
C LYS A 167 -21.07 3.62 -17.96
N ASN A 168 -21.26 2.60 -17.12
CA ASN A 168 -20.98 1.18 -17.43
C ASN A 168 -19.51 0.85 -17.71
N GLU A 169 -18.58 1.73 -17.37
CA GLU A 169 -17.17 1.46 -17.47
C GLU A 169 -16.52 1.38 -16.09
N TRP A 170 -15.48 0.57 -15.99
CA TRP A 170 -14.72 0.38 -14.77
C TRP A 170 -13.29 0.85 -15.04
N HIS A 171 -12.83 1.80 -14.22
CA HIS A 171 -11.44 2.23 -14.28
C HIS A 171 -10.52 1.06 -13.93
N GLN A 172 -9.52 0.80 -14.79
CA GLN A 172 -8.53 -0.24 -14.57
C GLN A 172 -7.18 0.35 -14.19
N GLN A 173 -6.68 1.24 -15.01
CA GLN A 173 -5.31 1.71 -14.86
C GLN A 173 -5.14 3.11 -15.43
N TRP A 174 -4.38 3.93 -14.73
CA TRP A 174 -3.85 5.19 -15.25
C TRP A 174 -2.63 4.93 -16.14
N LEU A 175 -2.47 5.75 -17.16
CA LEU A 175 -1.27 5.88 -17.95
C LEU A 175 -0.60 7.20 -17.58
N ILE A 176 0.62 7.13 -17.06
CA ILE A 176 1.42 8.29 -16.68
C ILE A 176 2.71 8.32 -17.49
N ASP A 177 3.25 9.52 -17.70
CA ASP A 177 4.59 9.69 -18.25
C ASP A 177 5.67 9.65 -17.14
N HIS A 178 6.93 9.74 -17.54
CA HIS A 178 8.07 9.75 -16.63
C HIS A 178 8.13 11.00 -15.73
N GLU A 179 7.38 12.05 -16.05
CA GLU A 179 7.24 13.26 -15.22
C GLU A 179 6.07 13.15 -14.23
N GLY A 180 5.28 12.06 -14.30
CA GLY A 180 4.12 11.82 -13.45
C GLY A 180 2.85 12.52 -13.91
N ASN A 181 2.81 13.04 -15.16
CA ASN A 181 1.60 13.60 -15.73
C ASN A 181 0.68 12.48 -16.23
N ALA A 182 -0.62 12.59 -15.97
CA ALA A 182 -1.62 11.69 -16.52
C ALA A 182 -1.74 11.92 -18.04
N ARG A 183 -1.55 10.85 -18.82
CA ARG A 183 -1.67 10.83 -20.29
C ARG A 183 -2.94 10.18 -20.77
N GLY A 184 -3.56 9.35 -19.92
CA GLY A 184 -4.79 8.66 -20.20
C GLY A 184 -5.14 7.66 -19.11
N PHE A 185 -6.17 6.90 -19.36
CA PHE A 185 -6.56 5.79 -18.49
C PHE A 185 -7.20 4.69 -19.32
N VAL A 186 -7.11 3.47 -18.80
CA VAL A 186 -7.73 2.29 -19.39
C VAL A 186 -9.00 1.98 -18.63
N THR A 187 -10.09 1.74 -19.36
CA THR A 187 -11.35 1.27 -18.80
C THR A 187 -11.70 -0.08 -19.37
N ASN A 188 -12.47 -0.85 -18.62
CA ASN A 188 -13.16 -2.03 -19.12
C ASN A 188 -14.64 -1.73 -19.24
N HIS A 189 -15.20 -2.06 -20.39
CA HIS A 189 -16.64 -2.00 -20.61
C HIS A 189 -17.29 -3.29 -20.10
N ASP A 190 -18.35 -3.16 -19.30
CA ASP A 190 -19.12 -4.32 -18.84
C ASP A 190 -20.22 -4.63 -19.89
N ASP A 191 -19.92 -5.57 -20.77
CA ASP A 191 -20.88 -6.05 -21.80
C ASP A 191 -22.01 -6.92 -21.23
N ARG A 192 -22.05 -7.12 -19.90
CA ARG A 192 -23.14 -7.86 -19.26
C ARG A 192 -24.42 -7.04 -19.29
N LYS A 193 -25.26 -7.32 -20.30
CA LYS A 193 -26.66 -6.90 -20.37
C LYS A 193 -27.56 -7.83 -19.58
#